data_127e38745721bcf249ee7dac72760913
#
_entry.id   127e38745721bcf249ee7dac72760913
#
_cell.length_a   1.000
_cell.length_b   1.000
_cell.length_c   1.000
_cell.angle_alpha   90.00
_cell.angle_beta   90.00
_cell.angle_gamma   90.00
#
_symmetry.space_group_name_H-M   'P 1'
#
loop_
_entity.id
_entity.type
_entity.pdbx_description
1 polymer ?
#
loop_
_entity_poly.entity_id
_entity_poly.type
_entity_poly.pdbx_seq_one_letter_code
_entity_poly.pdbx_strand_id
1 'polypeptide(L)'
;KWSDGEKITANTYLDSWLDTLENSKSDEIYRMFVVKGAEDFYNKKIDKNSVGLKVQDNKLIVSLNIPVKNFDEWVSNPIFYPIRKENINLSLDKKIVNGAFKVSSFTDDEIILERNENYWDNINTKLKEVKISLVEDGIMAYEMFPRNEIDYFGEPFYSMPFDRLNQVNTLPEKLVFPTSRYWYISIPNENKEKFFENLEIKKLMYTVSDPEFMGKVILENDSPAIFSHSLPSSDILNKAKEDFEKIKEKSNFNFSETPYIAYFENNNLLEKKLLLSTVKEWIGQFKIPIRVTSNSDSGITFRIEKYLVGTNNMNDLYYYIN
;
A
#
# COMPACT_ATOMS: atom_id res chain seq x y z
N LYS A 1 -25.09 -10.94 -10.20
CA LYS A 1 -25.25 -10.45 -11.57
C LYS A 1 -24.42 -9.20 -11.78
N TRP A 2 -24.15 -8.85 -13.01
CA TRP A 2 -23.66 -7.54 -13.41
C TRP A 2 -24.79 -6.48 -13.33
N SER A 3 -24.43 -5.19 -13.38
CA SER A 3 -25.39 -4.08 -13.31
C SER A 3 -26.35 -4.02 -14.50
N ASP A 4 -26.01 -4.63 -15.63
CA ASP A 4 -26.85 -4.81 -16.82
C ASP A 4 -27.81 -6.03 -16.72
N GLY A 5 -27.70 -6.83 -15.64
CA GLY A 5 -28.52 -8.02 -15.40
C GLY A 5 -27.91 -9.34 -15.88
N GLU A 6 -26.81 -9.31 -16.61
CA GLU A 6 -26.12 -10.52 -17.06
C GLU A 6 -25.60 -11.35 -15.87
N LYS A 7 -25.63 -12.67 -15.99
CA LYS A 7 -25.20 -13.56 -14.91
C LYS A 7 -23.66 -13.65 -14.85
N ILE A 8 -23.12 -13.59 -13.65
CA ILE A 8 -21.74 -13.93 -13.36
C ILE A 8 -21.69 -15.44 -13.14
N THR A 9 -20.81 -16.11 -13.86
CA THR A 9 -20.64 -17.58 -13.84
C THR A 9 -19.21 -17.96 -13.50
N ALA A 10 -18.94 -19.23 -13.30
CA ALA A 10 -17.57 -19.71 -13.12
C ALA A 10 -16.68 -19.43 -14.34
N ASN A 11 -17.24 -19.42 -15.56
CA ASN A 11 -16.50 -19.02 -16.77
C ASN A 11 -16.13 -17.53 -16.73
N THR A 12 -17.00 -16.67 -16.21
CA THR A 12 -16.68 -15.23 -16.03
C THR A 12 -15.40 -15.05 -15.18
N TYR A 13 -15.26 -15.79 -14.10
CA TYR A 13 -14.06 -15.77 -13.27
C TYR A 13 -12.84 -16.38 -13.96
N LEU A 14 -13.02 -17.53 -14.63
CA LEU A 14 -11.93 -18.16 -15.39
C LEU A 14 -11.34 -17.20 -16.42
N ASP A 15 -12.21 -16.60 -17.24
CA ASP A 15 -11.80 -15.66 -18.29
C ASP A 15 -11.17 -14.40 -17.72
N SER A 16 -11.71 -13.88 -16.63
CA SER A 16 -11.17 -12.70 -15.94
C SER A 16 -9.78 -12.95 -15.35
N TRP A 17 -9.58 -14.10 -14.68
CA TRP A 17 -8.29 -14.42 -14.06
C TRP A 17 -7.20 -14.66 -15.12
N LEU A 18 -7.55 -15.35 -16.21
CA LEU A 18 -6.63 -15.54 -17.33
C LEU A 18 -6.28 -14.22 -18.00
N ASP A 19 -7.26 -13.34 -18.21
CA ASP A 19 -7.04 -12.02 -18.79
C ASP A 19 -6.19 -11.11 -17.86
N THR A 20 -6.45 -11.16 -16.56
CA THR A 20 -5.62 -10.45 -15.56
C THR A 20 -4.18 -10.94 -15.58
N LEU A 21 -3.94 -12.25 -15.58
CA LEU A 21 -2.59 -12.83 -15.71
C LEU A 21 -1.91 -12.46 -17.03
N GLU A 22 -2.66 -12.31 -18.11
CA GLU A 22 -2.09 -11.99 -19.42
C GLU A 22 -1.74 -10.52 -19.58
N ASN A 23 -2.53 -9.60 -19.01
CA ASN A 23 -2.54 -8.19 -19.38
C ASN A 23 -2.29 -7.23 -18.20
N SER A 24 -2.35 -7.69 -16.94
CA SER A 24 -2.18 -6.81 -15.78
C SER A 24 -0.74 -6.29 -15.66
N LYS A 25 -0.65 -5.01 -15.29
CA LYS A 25 0.61 -4.34 -14.89
C LYS A 25 0.61 -3.99 -13.39
N SER A 26 -0.33 -4.53 -12.64
CA SER A 26 -0.43 -4.30 -11.20
C SER A 26 0.72 -4.97 -10.46
N ASP A 27 1.31 -4.29 -9.50
CA ASP A 27 2.29 -4.86 -8.59
C ASP A 27 1.70 -5.98 -7.72
N GLU A 28 0.37 -6.04 -7.57
CA GLU A 28 -0.33 -7.10 -6.85
C GLU A 28 -0.47 -8.42 -7.63
N ILE A 29 0.00 -8.49 -8.89
CA ILE A 29 -0.14 -9.68 -9.75
C ILE A 29 0.49 -10.93 -9.13
N TYR A 30 1.55 -10.77 -8.33
CA TYR A 30 2.20 -11.88 -7.62
C TYR A 30 1.23 -12.71 -6.77
N ARG A 31 0.12 -12.10 -6.30
CA ARG A 31 -0.91 -12.81 -5.53
C ARG A 31 -1.57 -13.93 -6.32
N MET A 32 -1.62 -13.81 -7.63
CA MET A 32 -2.15 -14.86 -8.49
C MET A 32 -1.17 -16.01 -8.73
N PHE A 33 0.12 -15.85 -8.42
CA PHE A 33 1.15 -16.86 -8.64
C PHE A 33 1.04 -18.07 -7.69
N VAL A 34 0.18 -17.99 -6.68
CA VAL A 34 -0.20 -19.17 -5.87
C VAL A 34 -0.96 -20.21 -6.70
N VAL A 35 -1.62 -19.81 -7.80
CA VAL A 35 -2.29 -20.70 -8.74
C VAL A 35 -1.25 -21.43 -9.58
N LYS A 36 -1.39 -22.74 -9.70
CA LYS A 36 -0.46 -23.59 -10.46
C LYS A 36 -0.28 -23.08 -11.88
N GLY A 37 0.97 -22.85 -12.27
CA GLY A 37 1.34 -22.39 -13.62
C GLY A 37 1.03 -20.91 -13.90
N ALA A 38 0.44 -20.15 -12.97
CA ALA A 38 0.06 -18.76 -13.22
C ALA A 38 1.28 -17.87 -13.50
N GLU A 39 2.37 -18.01 -12.72
CA GLU A 39 3.60 -17.25 -12.93
C GLU A 39 4.25 -17.57 -14.29
N ASP A 40 4.31 -18.84 -14.68
CA ASP A 40 4.87 -19.24 -15.97
C ASP A 40 4.00 -18.73 -17.15
N PHE A 41 2.69 -18.69 -16.97
CA PHE A 41 1.79 -18.09 -17.97
C PHE A 41 1.98 -16.57 -18.05
N TYR A 42 2.05 -15.86 -16.93
CA TYR A 42 2.35 -14.42 -16.88
C TYR A 42 3.68 -14.12 -17.60
N ASN A 43 4.71 -14.93 -17.38
CA ASN A 43 6.01 -14.82 -18.01
C ASN A 43 6.05 -15.38 -19.45
N LYS A 44 4.90 -15.73 -20.05
CA LYS A 44 4.76 -16.26 -21.43
C LYS A 44 5.53 -17.56 -21.70
N LYS A 45 5.78 -18.38 -20.67
CA LYS A 45 6.48 -19.67 -20.80
C LYS A 45 5.56 -20.84 -21.12
N ILE A 46 4.27 -20.74 -20.79
CA ILE A 46 3.26 -21.78 -21.02
C ILE A 46 1.98 -21.20 -21.58
N ASP A 47 1.13 -22.06 -22.13
CA ASP A 47 -0.22 -21.76 -22.61
C ASP A 47 -1.22 -21.58 -21.46
N LYS A 48 -2.27 -20.77 -21.69
CA LYS A 48 -3.39 -20.58 -20.76
C LYS A 48 -4.06 -21.87 -20.30
N ASN A 49 -4.09 -22.90 -21.15
CA ASN A 49 -4.68 -24.22 -20.83
C ASN A 49 -3.86 -25.01 -19.79
N SER A 50 -2.61 -24.60 -19.54
CA SER A 50 -1.72 -25.23 -18.57
C SER A 50 -1.82 -24.57 -17.18
N VAL A 51 -2.57 -23.46 -17.05
CA VAL A 51 -2.84 -22.82 -15.77
C VAL A 51 -3.81 -23.68 -14.97
N GLY A 52 -3.58 -23.80 -13.67
CA GLY A 52 -4.38 -24.62 -12.75
C GLY A 52 -5.81 -24.14 -12.50
N LEU A 53 -6.50 -23.68 -13.55
CA LEU A 53 -7.87 -23.17 -13.52
C LEU A 53 -8.76 -24.03 -14.41
N LYS A 54 -9.89 -24.48 -13.88
CA LYS A 54 -10.86 -25.28 -14.63
C LYS A 54 -12.29 -24.98 -14.17
N VAL A 55 -13.21 -24.92 -15.11
CA VAL A 55 -14.65 -24.87 -14.80
C VAL A 55 -15.27 -26.24 -14.94
N GLN A 56 -16.00 -26.68 -13.94
CA GLN A 56 -16.79 -27.89 -13.93
C GLN A 56 -18.09 -27.67 -13.14
N ASP A 57 -19.23 -28.01 -13.70
CA ASP A 57 -20.56 -27.87 -13.05
C ASP A 57 -20.82 -26.46 -12.48
N ASN A 58 -20.46 -25.44 -13.26
CA ASN A 58 -20.50 -24.01 -12.88
C ASN A 58 -19.70 -23.69 -11.60
N LYS A 59 -18.65 -24.46 -11.32
CA LYS A 59 -17.69 -24.21 -10.24
C LYS A 59 -16.32 -23.93 -10.83
N LEU A 60 -15.64 -22.89 -10.34
CA LEU A 60 -14.23 -22.66 -10.64
C LEU A 60 -13.39 -23.57 -9.73
N ILE A 61 -12.65 -24.48 -10.32
CA ILE A 61 -11.69 -25.34 -9.64
C ILE A 61 -10.31 -24.72 -9.80
N VAL A 62 -9.67 -24.42 -8.68
CA VAL A 62 -8.36 -23.78 -8.62
C VAL A 62 -7.36 -24.77 -8.05
N SER A 63 -6.33 -25.09 -8.82
CA SER A 63 -5.18 -25.87 -8.36
C SER A 63 -4.08 -24.94 -7.91
N LEU A 64 -3.54 -25.12 -6.70
CA LEU A 64 -2.52 -24.27 -6.12
C LEU A 64 -1.12 -24.93 -6.21
N ASN A 65 -0.06 -24.12 -6.29
CA ASN A 65 1.33 -24.56 -6.17
C ASN A 65 1.69 -25.01 -4.75
N ILE A 66 1.13 -24.34 -3.77
CA ILE A 66 1.35 -24.58 -2.34
C ILE A 66 0.01 -24.49 -1.60
N PRO A 67 -0.17 -25.17 -0.46
CA PRO A 67 -1.36 -24.97 0.37
C PRO A 67 -1.43 -23.54 0.92
N VAL A 68 -2.54 -22.87 0.70
CA VAL A 68 -2.84 -21.53 1.24
C VAL A 68 -3.94 -21.68 2.27
N LYS A 69 -3.65 -21.41 3.53
CA LYS A 69 -4.57 -21.67 4.66
C LYS A 69 -5.87 -20.87 4.57
N ASN A 70 -5.79 -19.60 4.16
CA ASN A 70 -6.92 -18.67 4.10
C ASN A 70 -7.13 -18.24 2.63
N PHE A 71 -7.33 -19.20 1.73
CA PHE A 71 -7.45 -18.91 0.30
C PHE A 71 -8.70 -18.08 -0.04
N ASP A 72 -9.77 -18.21 0.73
CA ASP A 72 -10.97 -17.39 0.64
C ASP A 72 -10.69 -15.90 0.94
N GLU A 73 -9.90 -15.60 1.97
CA GLU A 73 -9.42 -14.24 2.25
C GLU A 73 -8.47 -13.76 1.15
N TRP A 74 -7.59 -14.64 0.66
CA TRP A 74 -6.65 -14.32 -0.40
C TRP A 74 -7.34 -13.85 -1.68
N VAL A 75 -8.39 -14.56 -2.12
CA VAL A 75 -9.16 -14.21 -3.32
C VAL A 75 -10.14 -13.04 -3.12
N SER A 76 -10.27 -12.51 -1.91
CA SER A 76 -11.01 -11.27 -1.66
C SER A 76 -10.28 -10.02 -2.15
N ASN A 77 -8.98 -10.15 -2.49
CA ASN A 77 -8.22 -9.05 -3.08
C ASN A 77 -8.78 -8.67 -4.47
N PRO A 78 -8.89 -7.36 -4.79
CA PRO A 78 -9.43 -6.89 -6.07
C PRO A 78 -8.80 -7.47 -7.33
N ILE A 79 -7.54 -7.95 -7.27
CA ILE A 79 -6.86 -8.59 -8.41
C ILE A 79 -7.59 -9.84 -8.91
N PHE A 80 -8.41 -10.47 -8.06
CA PHE A 80 -9.22 -11.66 -8.38
C PHE A 80 -10.66 -11.34 -8.77
N TYR A 81 -11.06 -10.07 -8.79
CA TYR A 81 -12.43 -9.71 -9.13
C TYR A 81 -12.72 -9.99 -10.60
N PRO A 82 -13.97 -10.37 -10.93
CA PRO A 82 -14.36 -10.54 -12.32
C PRO A 82 -14.38 -9.19 -13.04
N ILE A 83 -13.91 -9.17 -14.27
CA ILE A 83 -13.83 -7.97 -15.11
C ILE A 83 -14.67 -8.13 -16.37
N ARG A 84 -15.12 -6.99 -16.91
CA ARG A 84 -15.79 -6.88 -18.20
C ARG A 84 -14.84 -6.21 -19.18
N LYS A 85 -14.46 -6.89 -20.25
CA LYS A 85 -13.53 -6.33 -21.26
C LYS A 85 -14.06 -5.08 -21.92
N GLU A 86 -15.37 -5.01 -22.10
CA GLU A 86 -16.06 -3.86 -22.65
C GLU A 86 -15.81 -2.57 -21.85
N ASN A 87 -15.60 -2.71 -20.54
CA ASN A 87 -15.35 -1.56 -19.65
C ASN A 87 -14.08 -0.79 -20.00
N ILE A 88 -13.13 -1.40 -20.71
CA ILE A 88 -11.84 -0.75 -21.06
C ILE A 88 -12.07 0.56 -21.82
N ASN A 89 -13.05 0.56 -22.75
CA ASN A 89 -13.34 1.69 -23.63
C ASN A 89 -14.56 2.51 -23.21
N LEU A 90 -15.19 2.17 -22.08
CA LEU A 90 -16.38 2.89 -21.60
C LEU A 90 -15.99 4.01 -20.64
N SER A 91 -16.70 5.13 -20.73
CA SER A 91 -16.68 6.18 -19.71
C SER A 91 -17.15 5.63 -18.36
N LEU A 92 -16.76 6.29 -17.26
CA LEU A 92 -16.99 5.79 -15.90
C LEU A 92 -18.48 5.53 -15.62
N ASP A 93 -19.36 6.42 -16.07
CA ASP A 93 -20.81 6.34 -15.94
C ASP A 93 -21.47 5.19 -16.74
N LYS A 94 -20.75 4.65 -17.73
CA LYS A 94 -21.22 3.54 -18.57
C LYS A 94 -20.63 2.19 -18.23
N LYS A 95 -19.71 2.16 -17.25
CA LYS A 95 -19.09 0.88 -16.84
C LYS A 95 -20.10 -0.08 -16.24
N ILE A 96 -20.04 -1.31 -16.68
CA ILE A 96 -20.83 -2.43 -16.17
C ILE A 96 -20.10 -3.00 -14.97
N VAL A 97 -20.74 -2.97 -13.81
CA VAL A 97 -20.14 -3.33 -12.52
C VAL A 97 -20.96 -4.40 -11.81
N ASN A 98 -20.37 -5.03 -10.80
CA ASN A 98 -21.04 -6.04 -9.97
C ASN A 98 -21.05 -5.71 -8.47
N GLY A 99 -20.59 -4.51 -8.10
CA GLY A 99 -20.65 -4.00 -6.74
C GLY A 99 -22.03 -3.48 -6.34
N ALA A 100 -22.15 -3.02 -5.10
CA ALA A 100 -23.39 -2.49 -4.53
C ALA A 100 -23.89 -1.21 -5.21
N PHE A 101 -22.97 -0.46 -5.83
CA PHE A 101 -23.24 0.79 -6.52
C PHE A 101 -22.67 0.80 -7.92
N LYS A 102 -23.24 1.62 -8.78
CA LYS A 102 -22.72 1.97 -10.12
C LYS A 102 -22.67 3.48 -10.26
N VAL A 103 -21.77 3.99 -11.10
CA VAL A 103 -21.68 5.43 -11.35
C VAL A 103 -22.87 5.86 -12.20
N SER A 104 -23.60 6.86 -11.74
CA SER A 104 -24.69 7.49 -12.50
C SER A 104 -24.26 8.82 -13.13
N SER A 105 -23.30 9.52 -12.51
CA SER A 105 -22.74 10.78 -13.02
C SER A 105 -21.30 10.95 -12.56
N PHE A 106 -20.49 11.58 -13.40
CA PHE A 106 -19.11 11.93 -13.10
C PHE A 106 -18.79 13.29 -13.71
N THR A 107 -18.31 14.21 -12.87
CA THR A 107 -17.83 15.55 -13.27
C THR A 107 -16.47 15.80 -12.62
N ASP A 108 -15.86 16.96 -12.89
CA ASP A 108 -14.58 17.34 -12.26
C ASP A 108 -14.69 17.57 -10.75
N ASP A 109 -15.91 17.87 -10.25
CA ASP A 109 -16.14 18.22 -8.85
C ASP A 109 -16.76 17.08 -8.04
N GLU A 110 -17.44 16.12 -8.68
CA GLU A 110 -18.17 15.08 -7.97
C GLU A 110 -18.39 13.79 -8.77
N ILE A 111 -18.54 12.68 -8.03
CA ILE A 111 -19.03 11.41 -8.55
C ILE A 111 -20.33 11.07 -7.83
N ILE A 112 -21.38 10.78 -8.59
CA ILE A 112 -22.65 10.29 -8.05
C ILE A 112 -22.77 8.80 -8.34
N LEU A 113 -22.95 8.03 -7.29
CA LEU A 113 -23.18 6.59 -7.35
C LEU A 113 -24.64 6.30 -7.03
N GLU A 114 -25.28 5.47 -7.84
CA GLU A 114 -26.62 4.94 -7.55
C GLU A 114 -26.56 3.45 -7.20
N ARG A 115 -27.49 2.99 -6.38
CA ARG A 115 -27.59 1.58 -5.97
C ARG A 115 -27.76 0.67 -7.18
N ASN A 116 -26.96 -0.40 -7.22
CA ASN A 116 -27.08 -1.45 -8.22
C ASN A 116 -28.14 -2.48 -7.79
N GLU A 117 -29.32 -2.44 -8.39
CA GLU A 117 -30.42 -3.34 -8.06
C GLU A 117 -30.13 -4.83 -8.40
N ASN A 118 -29.11 -5.09 -9.23
CA ASN A 118 -28.64 -6.44 -9.57
C ASN A 118 -27.55 -6.98 -8.62
N TYR A 119 -27.13 -6.18 -7.64
CA TYR A 119 -26.14 -6.61 -6.65
C TYR A 119 -26.66 -7.81 -5.85
N TRP A 120 -25.79 -8.76 -5.55
CA TRP A 120 -26.19 -10.01 -4.90
C TRP A 120 -26.77 -9.78 -3.50
N ASP A 121 -26.33 -8.76 -2.80
CA ASP A 121 -26.80 -8.38 -1.45
C ASP A 121 -27.54 -7.03 -1.46
N ASN A 122 -28.29 -6.77 -2.50
CA ASN A 122 -29.04 -5.53 -2.66
C ASN A 122 -30.02 -5.28 -1.49
N ILE A 123 -30.58 -6.35 -0.91
CA ILE A 123 -31.53 -6.25 0.21
C ILE A 123 -30.92 -5.58 1.45
N ASN A 124 -29.63 -5.74 1.67
CA ASN A 124 -28.89 -5.13 2.76
C ASN A 124 -28.25 -3.78 2.40
N THR A 125 -28.26 -3.40 1.13
CA THR A 125 -27.75 -2.10 0.66
C THR A 125 -28.79 -1.03 0.95
N LYS A 126 -28.60 -0.26 2.04
CA LYS A 126 -29.60 0.70 2.53
C LYS A 126 -29.58 2.02 1.78
N LEU A 127 -28.42 2.52 1.42
CA LEU A 127 -28.26 3.76 0.68
C LEU A 127 -28.76 3.57 -0.76
N LYS A 128 -29.46 4.57 -1.27
CA LYS A 128 -29.90 4.61 -2.67
C LYS A 128 -28.89 5.32 -3.54
N GLU A 129 -28.21 6.29 -2.97
CA GLU A 129 -27.26 7.18 -3.63
C GLU A 129 -26.10 7.47 -2.70
N VAL A 130 -24.90 7.61 -3.27
CA VAL A 130 -23.69 8.10 -2.59
C VAL A 130 -23.08 9.19 -3.46
N LYS A 131 -22.86 10.36 -2.88
CA LYS A 131 -22.20 11.49 -3.54
C LYS A 131 -20.77 11.60 -3.01
N ILE A 132 -19.79 11.58 -3.90
CA ILE A 132 -18.36 11.73 -3.58
C ILE A 132 -17.93 13.09 -4.12
N SER A 133 -17.57 14.01 -3.23
CA SER A 133 -16.99 15.31 -3.59
C SER A 133 -15.50 15.15 -3.90
N LEU A 134 -15.05 15.65 -5.03
CA LEU A 134 -13.66 15.62 -5.46
C LEU A 134 -13.00 16.94 -5.04
N VAL A 135 -12.20 16.91 -3.99
CA VAL A 135 -11.56 18.10 -3.41
C VAL A 135 -10.05 17.84 -3.33
N GLU A 136 -9.25 18.67 -4.00
CA GLU A 136 -7.80 18.47 -4.05
C GLU A 136 -7.09 18.79 -2.73
N ASP A 137 -7.53 19.86 -2.04
CA ASP A 137 -6.93 20.29 -0.78
C ASP A 137 -7.51 19.53 0.41
N GLY A 138 -6.65 18.80 1.13
CA GLY A 138 -7.08 17.94 2.24
C GLY A 138 -7.58 18.68 3.47
N ILE A 139 -7.11 19.89 3.71
CA ILE A 139 -7.60 20.71 4.82
C ILE A 139 -8.99 21.23 4.46
N MET A 140 -9.18 21.69 3.23
CA MET A 140 -10.48 22.12 2.73
C MET A 140 -11.50 20.98 2.78
N ALA A 141 -11.11 19.79 2.32
CA ALA A 141 -11.95 18.60 2.37
C ALA A 141 -12.33 18.22 3.82
N TYR A 142 -11.38 18.29 4.75
CA TYR A 142 -11.65 18.05 6.17
C TYR A 142 -12.65 19.08 6.75
N GLU A 143 -12.49 20.37 6.43
CA GLU A 143 -13.36 21.44 6.95
C GLU A 143 -14.82 21.32 6.46
N MET A 144 -15.12 20.55 5.42
CA MET A 144 -16.47 20.27 4.98
C MET A 144 -17.24 19.40 5.98
N PHE A 145 -16.54 18.50 6.72
CA PHE A 145 -17.17 17.61 7.70
C PHE A 145 -17.78 18.40 8.89
N PRO A 146 -17.05 19.24 9.63
CA PRO A 146 -17.63 20.03 10.73
C PRO A 146 -18.69 21.04 10.29
N ARG A 147 -18.76 21.37 8.99
CA ARG A 147 -19.81 22.22 8.42
C ARG A 147 -21.06 21.45 7.99
N ASN A 148 -21.09 20.13 8.16
CA ASN A 148 -22.14 19.23 7.68
C ASN A 148 -22.36 19.30 6.15
N GLU A 149 -21.31 19.58 5.40
CA GLU A 149 -21.34 19.55 3.93
C GLU A 149 -21.11 18.13 3.39
N ILE A 150 -20.48 17.27 4.19
CA ILE A 150 -20.29 15.84 3.95
C ILE A 150 -20.57 15.04 5.22
N ASP A 151 -21.02 13.79 5.04
CA ASP A 151 -21.37 12.85 6.13
C ASP A 151 -20.18 11.99 6.56
N TYR A 152 -19.15 11.87 5.71
CA TYR A 152 -17.99 11.01 5.94
C TYR A 152 -16.74 11.65 5.36
N PHE A 153 -15.66 11.63 6.14
CA PHE A 153 -14.32 12.02 5.72
C PHE A 153 -13.30 10.99 6.21
N GLY A 154 -12.40 10.57 5.34
CA GLY A 154 -11.31 9.66 5.68
C GLY A 154 -11.13 8.48 4.70
N GLU A 155 -10.32 7.52 5.09
CA GLU A 155 -10.06 6.32 4.31
C GLU A 155 -11.33 5.50 4.03
N PRO A 156 -11.52 4.89 2.85
CA PRO A 156 -10.50 4.77 1.79
C PRO A 156 -10.49 5.93 0.79
N PHE A 157 -11.35 6.93 0.93
CA PHE A 157 -11.53 7.99 -0.06
C PHE A 157 -10.49 9.11 0.10
N TYR A 158 -10.11 9.39 1.33
CA TYR A 158 -9.16 10.46 1.62
C TYR A 158 -8.28 10.15 2.83
N SER A 159 -6.99 10.46 2.75
CA SER A 159 -6.10 10.34 3.91
C SER A 159 -6.29 11.53 4.85
N MET A 160 -6.39 11.24 6.16
CA MET A 160 -6.55 12.27 7.18
C MET A 160 -5.40 13.28 7.14
N PRO A 161 -5.67 14.61 7.06
CA PRO A 161 -4.63 15.61 7.10
C PRO A 161 -3.89 15.57 8.43
N PHE A 162 -2.57 15.44 8.36
CA PHE A 162 -1.73 15.33 9.56
C PHE A 162 -1.95 16.49 10.54
N ASP A 163 -2.07 17.71 10.03
CA ASP A 163 -2.25 18.92 10.85
C ASP A 163 -3.62 19.00 11.56
N ARG A 164 -4.53 18.06 11.27
CA ARG A 164 -5.86 17.93 11.88
C ARG A 164 -5.99 16.73 12.81
N LEU A 165 -4.97 15.86 12.93
CA LEU A 165 -5.06 14.66 13.76
C LEU A 165 -5.44 14.96 15.21
N ASN A 166 -4.85 15.99 15.82
CA ASN A 166 -5.21 16.40 17.19
C ASN A 166 -6.69 16.77 17.33
N GLN A 167 -7.25 17.48 16.34
CA GLN A 167 -8.66 17.85 16.33
C GLN A 167 -9.53 16.60 16.15
N VAL A 168 -9.20 15.75 15.16
CA VAL A 168 -9.91 14.50 14.90
C VAL A 168 -9.90 13.58 16.12
N ASN A 169 -8.79 13.52 16.85
CA ASN A 169 -8.68 12.69 18.05
C ASN A 169 -9.65 13.09 19.18
N THR A 170 -10.18 14.29 19.16
CA THR A 170 -11.19 14.78 20.11
C THR A 170 -12.64 14.59 19.64
N LEU A 171 -12.87 14.22 18.38
CA LEU A 171 -14.23 14.06 17.86
C LEU A 171 -14.88 12.76 18.38
N PRO A 172 -16.12 12.84 18.92
CA PRO A 172 -16.84 11.66 19.39
C PRO A 172 -17.25 10.74 18.23
N GLU A 173 -17.41 11.25 17.02
CA GLU A 173 -17.76 10.52 15.80
C GLU A 173 -16.57 9.79 15.16
N LYS A 174 -15.37 9.96 15.72
CA LYS A 174 -14.16 9.33 15.20
C LYS A 174 -14.27 7.80 15.22
N LEU A 175 -14.08 7.22 14.04
CA LEU A 175 -13.95 5.76 13.88
C LEU A 175 -12.47 5.42 13.64
N VAL A 176 -11.95 4.46 14.40
CA VAL A 176 -10.57 3.97 14.25
C VAL A 176 -10.63 2.50 13.91
N PHE A 177 -10.06 2.14 12.77
CA PHE A 177 -9.96 0.75 12.34
C PHE A 177 -8.48 0.35 12.35
N PRO A 178 -8.12 -0.79 12.95
CA PRO A 178 -6.78 -1.31 12.85
C PRO A 178 -6.49 -1.64 11.38
N THR A 179 -5.34 -1.21 10.90
CA THR A 179 -4.87 -1.52 9.55
C THR A 179 -3.52 -2.20 9.63
N SER A 180 -3.22 -3.06 8.66
CA SER A 180 -1.90 -3.67 8.51
C SER A 180 -1.03 -2.83 7.56
N ARG A 181 -1.01 -1.50 7.76
CA ARG A 181 -0.12 -0.58 7.04
C ARG A 181 1.18 -0.43 7.76
N TYR A 182 2.27 -0.52 7.00
CA TYR A 182 3.62 -0.34 7.50
C TYR A 182 4.35 0.71 6.67
N TRP A 183 5.12 1.57 7.33
CA TRP A 183 6.12 2.39 6.67
C TRP A 183 7.48 1.73 6.84
N TYR A 184 8.25 1.72 5.79
CA TYR A 184 9.62 1.24 5.81
C TYR A 184 10.48 2.13 4.93
N ILE A 185 11.79 2.09 5.15
CA ILE A 185 12.74 2.80 4.31
C ILE A 185 13.45 1.78 3.46
N SER A 186 13.28 1.89 2.14
CA SER A 186 13.93 1.07 1.14
C SER A 186 15.18 1.76 0.56
N ILE A 187 16.06 0.97 0.00
CA ILE A 187 17.16 1.42 -0.84
C ILE A 187 16.85 0.96 -2.26
N PRO A 188 16.41 1.89 -3.16
CA PRO A 188 16.01 1.53 -4.51
C PRO A 188 17.12 0.84 -5.31
N ASN A 189 16.76 -0.16 -6.11
CA ASN A 189 17.69 -0.99 -6.89
C ASN A 189 18.54 -0.21 -7.90
N GLU A 190 18.05 0.93 -8.36
CA GLU A 190 18.67 1.72 -9.42
C GLU A 190 19.91 2.53 -8.95
N ASN A 191 19.98 2.83 -7.65
CA ASN A 191 21.04 3.66 -7.05
C ASN A 191 21.68 2.99 -5.83
N LYS A 192 22.08 1.72 -5.99
CA LYS A 192 22.64 0.93 -4.90
C LYS A 192 24.05 1.36 -4.53
N GLU A 193 24.17 2.18 -3.52
CA GLU A 193 25.40 2.26 -2.75
C GLU A 193 25.58 0.94 -1.98
N LYS A 194 26.47 0.07 -2.45
CA LYS A 194 26.73 -1.26 -1.87
C LYS A 194 26.99 -1.23 -0.37
N PHE A 195 27.49 -0.12 0.15
CA PHE A 195 27.72 0.07 1.58
C PHE A 195 26.42 0.01 2.38
N PHE A 196 25.37 0.70 1.92
CA PHE A 196 24.07 0.70 2.60
C PHE A 196 23.27 -0.59 2.36
N GLU A 197 23.65 -1.42 1.39
CA GLU A 197 23.07 -2.76 1.21
C GLU A 197 23.57 -3.77 2.24
N ASN A 198 24.70 -3.50 2.88
CA ASN A 198 25.26 -4.37 3.91
C ASN A 198 24.29 -4.53 5.07
N LEU A 199 23.92 -5.78 5.39
CA LEU A 199 22.96 -6.11 6.43
C LEU A 199 23.35 -5.56 7.80
N GLU A 200 24.64 -5.57 8.15
CA GLU A 200 25.12 -5.06 9.44
C GLU A 200 24.97 -3.52 9.49
N ILE A 201 25.23 -2.83 8.39
CA ILE A 201 24.97 -1.38 8.30
C ILE A 201 23.47 -1.08 8.47
N LYS A 202 22.60 -1.82 7.80
CA LYS A 202 21.13 -1.67 7.96
C LYS A 202 20.69 -1.90 9.41
N LYS A 203 21.23 -2.92 10.07
CA LYS A 203 20.95 -3.18 11.50
C LYS A 203 21.41 -2.02 12.38
N LEU A 204 22.60 -1.48 12.15
CA LEU A 204 23.11 -0.35 12.92
C LEU A 204 22.26 0.91 12.68
N MET A 205 21.90 1.20 11.43
CA MET A 205 21.00 2.31 11.10
C MET A 205 19.63 2.15 11.77
N TYR A 206 19.09 0.95 11.81
CA TYR A 206 17.87 0.65 12.53
C TYR A 206 18.04 0.81 14.05
N THR A 207 19.14 0.32 14.62
CA THR A 207 19.44 0.41 16.06
C THR A 207 19.44 1.83 16.60
N VAL A 208 19.92 2.80 15.81
CA VAL A 208 19.96 4.21 16.25
C VAL A 208 18.66 4.97 15.95
N SER A 209 17.72 4.37 15.23
CA SER A 209 16.40 4.94 15.01
C SER A 209 15.51 4.77 16.25
N ASP A 210 14.44 5.55 16.35
CA ASP A 210 13.45 5.44 17.42
C ASP A 210 12.04 5.18 16.85
N PRO A 211 11.73 3.94 16.46
CA PRO A 211 10.44 3.61 15.89
C PRO A 211 9.28 3.73 16.90
N GLU A 212 9.56 3.61 18.20
CA GLU A 212 8.54 3.82 19.23
C GLU A 212 8.13 5.30 19.32
N PHE A 213 9.09 6.21 19.29
CA PHE A 213 8.81 7.65 19.20
C PHE A 213 8.00 8.00 17.95
N MET A 214 8.35 7.41 16.80
CA MET A 214 7.60 7.63 15.57
C MET A 214 6.15 7.18 15.68
N GLY A 215 5.89 6.00 16.27
CA GLY A 215 4.53 5.50 16.50
C GLY A 215 3.74 6.40 17.44
N LYS A 216 4.28 6.67 18.61
CA LYS A 216 3.57 7.40 19.68
C LYS A 216 3.44 8.90 19.42
N VAL A 217 4.50 9.54 18.93
CA VAL A 217 4.56 11.00 18.86
C VAL A 217 4.25 11.53 17.46
N ILE A 218 4.71 10.85 16.41
CA ILE A 218 4.49 11.32 15.04
C ILE A 218 3.14 10.82 14.52
N LEU A 219 2.83 9.54 14.71
CA LEU A 219 1.56 8.96 14.27
C LEU A 219 0.42 9.21 15.27
N GLU A 220 0.74 9.71 16.48
CA GLU A 220 -0.22 9.98 17.55
C GLU A 220 -1.15 8.77 17.84
N ASN A 221 -0.63 7.58 17.71
CA ASN A 221 -1.36 6.35 17.97
C ASN A 221 -0.50 5.36 18.77
N ASP A 222 -1.15 4.38 19.39
CA ASP A 222 -0.51 3.32 20.14
C ASP A 222 -0.04 2.15 19.23
N SER A 223 0.04 2.36 17.92
CA SER A 223 0.44 1.30 16.99
C SER A 223 1.92 0.98 17.18
N PRO A 224 2.24 -0.24 17.60
CA PRO A 224 3.64 -0.63 17.77
C PRO A 224 4.34 -0.69 16.41
N ALA A 225 5.61 -0.32 16.35
CA ALA A 225 6.45 -0.71 15.24
C ALA A 225 6.57 -2.24 15.18
N ILE A 226 6.72 -2.82 13.99
CA ILE A 226 6.88 -4.28 13.82
C ILE A 226 8.08 -4.79 14.64
N PHE A 227 9.13 -3.99 14.67
CA PHE A 227 10.33 -4.22 15.50
C PHE A 227 10.44 -3.06 16.47
N SER A 228 9.57 -3.04 17.49
CA SER A 228 9.53 -1.95 18.46
C SER A 228 10.76 -2.00 19.37
N HIS A 229 11.49 -0.92 19.41
CA HIS A 229 12.45 -0.61 20.47
C HIS A 229 12.42 0.90 20.72
N SER A 230 12.57 1.29 21.95
CA SER A 230 12.85 2.69 22.32
C SER A 230 14.28 3.07 21.96
N LEU A 231 14.56 4.35 21.92
CA LEU A 231 15.92 4.85 21.68
C LEU A 231 16.92 4.13 22.62
N PRO A 232 17.97 3.51 22.08
CA PRO A 232 18.88 2.71 22.88
C PRO A 232 19.69 3.56 23.86
N SER A 233 20.19 2.92 24.92
CA SER A 233 21.05 3.57 25.91
C SER A 233 22.31 4.15 25.25
N SER A 234 22.95 5.11 25.91
CA SER A 234 24.21 5.73 25.45
C SER A 234 25.29 4.70 25.11
N ASP A 235 25.37 3.61 25.87
CA ASP A 235 26.37 2.57 25.64
C ASP A 235 26.11 1.81 24.34
N ILE A 236 24.84 1.49 24.06
CA ILE A 236 24.44 0.85 22.79
C ILE A 236 24.70 1.80 21.61
N LEU A 237 24.37 3.09 21.73
CA LEU A 237 24.63 4.09 20.71
C LEU A 237 26.13 4.24 20.43
N ASN A 238 26.98 4.30 21.48
CA ASN A 238 28.41 4.40 21.34
C ASN A 238 28.97 3.17 20.65
N LYS A 239 28.53 1.97 21.05
CA LYS A 239 28.93 0.74 20.39
C LYS A 239 28.49 0.69 18.92
N ALA A 240 27.28 1.13 18.61
CA ALA A 240 26.80 1.19 17.23
C ALA A 240 27.66 2.11 16.36
N LYS A 241 28.10 3.26 16.89
CA LYS A 241 29.05 4.16 16.20
C LYS A 241 30.39 3.51 15.94
N GLU A 242 30.96 2.86 16.95
CA GLU A 242 32.25 2.17 16.81
C GLU A 242 32.15 1.06 15.75
N ASP A 243 31.11 0.27 15.79
CA ASP A 243 30.93 -0.84 14.85
C ASP A 243 30.66 -0.32 13.42
N PHE A 244 29.92 0.78 13.28
CA PHE A 244 29.72 1.46 12.00
C PHE A 244 31.06 1.95 11.40
N GLU A 245 31.90 2.63 12.17
CA GLU A 245 33.21 3.10 11.71
C GLU A 245 34.13 1.93 11.37
N LYS A 246 34.14 0.85 12.16
CA LYS A 246 34.94 -0.37 11.82
C LYS A 246 34.51 -0.98 10.47
N ILE A 247 33.23 -1.04 10.19
CA ILE A 247 32.71 -1.58 8.91
C ILE A 247 33.11 -0.64 7.77
N LYS A 248 32.95 0.66 7.99
CA LYS A 248 33.36 1.70 7.02
C LYS A 248 34.84 1.62 6.65
N GLU A 249 35.71 1.56 7.65
CA GLU A 249 37.16 1.38 7.48
C GLU A 249 37.50 0.08 6.75
N LYS A 250 36.93 -1.05 7.21
CA LYS A 250 37.16 -2.38 6.61
C LYS A 250 36.72 -2.45 5.16
N SER A 251 35.65 -1.76 4.79
CA SER A 251 35.17 -1.68 3.41
C SER A 251 35.88 -0.60 2.58
N ASN A 252 36.78 0.14 3.16
CA ASN A 252 37.44 1.31 2.56
C ASN A 252 36.42 2.31 1.97
N PHE A 253 35.31 2.50 2.68
CA PHE A 253 34.22 3.33 2.24
C PHE A 253 34.34 4.77 2.74
N ASN A 254 34.14 5.72 1.86
CA ASN A 254 34.07 7.14 2.18
C ASN A 254 32.75 7.71 1.71
N PHE A 255 32.17 8.58 2.51
CA PHE A 255 30.95 9.27 2.10
C PHE A 255 31.21 10.13 0.86
N SER A 256 30.19 10.20 0.01
CA SER A 256 30.18 11.10 -1.15
C SER A 256 30.27 12.57 -0.70
N GLU A 257 30.91 13.42 -1.51
CA GLU A 257 30.88 14.88 -1.33
C GLU A 257 29.47 15.45 -1.53
N THR A 258 28.65 14.78 -2.38
CA THR A 258 27.25 15.13 -2.56
C THR A 258 26.39 14.38 -1.54
N PRO A 259 25.39 15.04 -0.92
CA PRO A 259 24.50 14.37 0.02
C PRO A 259 23.73 13.23 -0.62
N TYR A 260 23.58 12.12 0.10
CA TYR A 260 22.63 11.07 -0.24
C TYR A 260 21.19 11.59 -0.16
N ILE A 261 20.33 11.13 -1.05
CA ILE A 261 18.97 11.64 -1.15
C ILE A 261 18.01 10.69 -0.42
N ALA A 262 17.32 11.24 0.57
CA ALA A 262 16.19 10.60 1.21
C ALA A 262 14.90 11.22 0.67
N TYR A 263 14.09 10.41 -0.02
CA TYR A 263 12.92 10.85 -0.77
C TYR A 263 11.62 10.48 -0.04
N PHE A 264 10.68 11.41 -0.05
CA PHE A 264 9.28 11.20 0.33
C PHE A 264 8.36 11.71 -0.78
N GLU A 265 7.14 11.18 -0.84
CA GLU A 265 6.17 11.59 -1.84
C GLU A 265 5.73 13.05 -1.66
N ASN A 266 5.61 13.77 -2.76
CA ASN A 266 5.26 15.20 -2.73
C ASN A 266 3.92 15.42 -2.02
N ASN A 267 3.85 16.45 -1.17
CA ASN A 267 2.71 16.81 -0.32
C ASN A 267 2.38 15.81 0.81
N ASN A 268 3.15 14.75 1.01
CA ASN A 268 2.95 13.84 2.14
C ASN A 268 3.71 14.31 3.38
N LEU A 269 3.08 15.17 4.19
CA LEU A 269 3.67 15.74 5.40
C LEU A 269 4.01 14.67 6.45
N LEU A 270 3.23 13.59 6.51
CA LEU A 270 3.48 12.50 7.46
C LEU A 270 4.75 11.73 7.08
N GLU A 271 4.89 11.33 5.82
CA GLU A 271 6.12 10.67 5.34
C GLU A 271 7.34 11.57 5.53
N LYS A 272 7.20 12.85 5.24
CA LYS A 272 8.26 13.84 5.50
C LYS A 272 8.70 13.85 6.95
N LYS A 273 7.77 13.87 7.90
CA LYS A 273 8.08 13.88 9.35
C LYS A 273 8.74 12.58 9.79
N LEU A 274 8.20 11.43 9.37
CA LEU A 274 8.79 10.12 9.66
C LEU A 274 10.23 10.02 9.13
N LEU A 275 10.42 10.40 7.88
CA LEU A 275 11.74 10.36 7.25
C LEU A 275 12.73 11.32 7.90
N LEU A 276 12.31 12.56 8.19
CA LEU A 276 13.16 13.55 8.87
C LEU A 276 13.58 13.07 10.26
N SER A 277 12.67 12.46 11.03
CA SER A 277 13.00 11.91 12.35
C SER A 277 14.06 10.83 12.26
N THR A 278 13.90 9.87 11.34
CA THR A 278 14.87 8.79 11.14
C THR A 278 16.22 9.32 10.66
N VAL A 279 16.22 10.15 9.63
CA VAL A 279 17.44 10.70 9.02
C VAL A 279 18.22 11.57 10.03
N LYS A 280 17.53 12.29 10.90
CA LYS A 280 18.18 13.08 11.97
C LYS A 280 19.06 12.20 12.84
N GLU A 281 18.59 11.02 13.24
CA GLU A 281 19.38 10.08 14.03
C GLU A 281 20.59 9.55 13.23
N TRP A 282 20.42 9.20 11.97
CA TRP A 282 21.52 8.73 11.12
C TRP A 282 22.61 9.79 10.92
N ILE A 283 22.21 11.04 10.68
CA ILE A 283 23.15 12.16 10.58
C ILE A 283 23.83 12.39 11.95
N GLY A 284 23.06 12.38 13.02
CA GLY A 284 23.57 12.62 14.38
C GLY A 284 24.60 11.57 14.82
N GLN A 285 24.28 10.29 14.62
CA GLN A 285 25.10 9.18 15.10
C GLN A 285 26.24 8.80 14.17
N PHE A 286 25.98 8.73 12.86
CA PHE A 286 26.94 8.19 11.87
C PHE A 286 27.54 9.24 10.93
N LYS A 287 27.10 10.52 11.06
CA LYS A 287 27.56 11.62 10.20
C LYS A 287 27.32 11.38 8.70
N ILE A 288 26.33 10.57 8.36
CA ILE A 288 25.95 10.32 6.96
C ILE A 288 25.41 11.63 6.36
N PRO A 289 25.97 12.14 5.26
CA PRO A 289 25.47 13.37 4.63
C PRO A 289 24.18 13.08 3.85
N ILE A 290 23.03 13.33 4.47
CA ILE A 290 21.72 13.04 3.87
C ILE A 290 20.93 14.34 3.70
N ARG A 291 20.27 14.48 2.55
CA ARG A 291 19.28 15.54 2.27
C ARG A 291 17.91 14.92 2.02
N VAL A 292 16.91 15.39 2.74
CA VAL A 292 15.51 14.98 2.55
C VAL A 292 14.85 15.88 1.51
N THR A 293 14.16 15.29 0.54
CA THR A 293 13.49 16.01 -0.56
C THR A 293 12.26 15.24 -1.07
N SER A 294 11.33 15.96 -1.68
CA SER A 294 10.22 15.41 -2.49
C SER A 294 10.49 15.51 -4.00
N ASN A 295 11.68 15.94 -4.42
CA ASN A 295 12.04 15.98 -5.82
C ASN A 295 12.55 14.61 -6.28
N SER A 296 11.84 13.99 -7.21
CA SER A 296 12.17 12.66 -7.78
C SER A 296 13.27 12.69 -8.86
N ASP A 297 13.69 13.89 -9.32
CA ASP A 297 14.69 14.02 -10.40
C ASP A 297 16.13 13.78 -9.94
N SER A 298 16.35 13.67 -8.63
CA SER A 298 17.66 13.38 -8.05
C SER A 298 17.83 11.90 -7.74
N GLY A 299 19.07 11.39 -7.86
CA GLY A 299 19.39 10.00 -7.52
C GLY A 299 19.01 9.64 -6.08
N ILE A 300 17.93 8.89 -5.92
CA ILE A 300 17.36 8.54 -4.62
C ILE A 300 18.15 7.40 -4.00
N THR A 301 18.69 7.62 -2.80
CA THR A 301 19.43 6.58 -2.03
C THR A 301 18.49 5.88 -1.04
N PHE A 302 17.62 6.63 -0.39
CA PHE A 302 16.66 6.13 0.57
C PHE A 302 15.26 6.60 0.19
N ARG A 303 14.28 5.70 0.24
CA ARG A 303 12.87 6.04 -0.01
C ARG A 303 12.02 5.56 1.15
N ILE A 304 11.15 6.43 1.67
CA ILE A 304 10.09 5.98 2.55
C ILE A 304 8.95 5.45 1.71
N GLU A 305 8.48 4.28 2.05
CA GLU A 305 7.40 3.60 1.33
C GLU A 305 6.35 3.13 2.32
N LYS A 306 5.12 3.03 1.82
CA LYS A 306 3.98 2.55 2.57
C LYS A 306 3.49 1.24 1.95
N TYR A 307 3.40 0.21 2.76
CA TYR A 307 2.89 -1.08 2.37
C TYR A 307 1.63 -1.43 3.16
N LEU A 308 0.61 -1.93 2.48
CA LEU A 308 -0.61 -2.46 3.07
C LEU A 308 -0.57 -3.99 3.00
N VAL A 309 -0.43 -4.64 4.14
CA VAL A 309 -0.57 -6.09 4.22
C VAL A 309 -2.06 -6.43 4.14
N GLY A 310 -2.46 -7.17 3.12
CA GLY A 310 -3.87 -7.47 2.83
C GLY A 310 -4.55 -8.39 3.85
N THR A 311 -3.76 -9.10 4.65
CA THR A 311 -4.21 -9.95 5.77
C THR A 311 -3.21 -9.81 6.91
N ASN A 312 -3.59 -10.14 8.14
CA ASN A 312 -2.70 -10.12 9.31
C ASN A 312 -1.54 -11.14 9.23
N ASN A 313 -1.04 -11.41 8.04
CA ASN A 313 -0.07 -12.45 7.80
C ASN A 313 1.32 -11.84 7.49
N MET A 314 2.25 -11.98 8.43
CA MET A 314 3.66 -11.58 8.29
C MET A 314 4.35 -12.22 7.08
N ASN A 315 3.81 -13.30 6.52
CA ASN A 315 4.38 -13.94 5.33
C ASN A 315 4.26 -13.04 4.08
N ASP A 316 3.21 -12.21 3.98
CA ASP A 316 3.05 -11.28 2.86
C ASP A 316 4.18 -10.23 2.87
N LEU A 317 4.56 -9.75 4.05
CA LEU A 317 5.67 -8.80 4.20
C LEU A 317 7.01 -9.44 3.76
N TYR A 318 7.21 -10.72 4.07
CA TYR A 318 8.42 -11.45 3.68
C TYR A 318 8.58 -11.58 2.16
N TYR A 319 7.48 -11.87 1.45
CA TYR A 319 7.49 -11.96 -0.02
C TYR A 319 7.70 -10.61 -0.71
N TYR A 320 7.28 -9.51 -0.07
CA TYR A 320 7.44 -8.17 -0.65
C TYR A 320 8.83 -7.57 -0.42
N ILE A 321 9.49 -7.93 0.67
CA ILE A 321 10.80 -7.37 1.07
C ILE A 321 11.98 -8.15 0.46
N ASN A 322 11.78 -9.39 0.06
CA ASN A 322 12.78 -10.24 -0.60
C ASN A 322 12.56 -10.33 -2.11
#